data_50ecc9f63bef3b8e3213b9f2ca2166a6
#
_entry.id   50ecc9f63bef3b8e3213b9f2ca2166a6
#
_cell.length_a   1.000
_cell.length_b   1.000
_cell.length_c   1.000
_cell.angle_alpha   90.00
_cell.angle_beta   90.00
_cell.angle_gamma   90.00
#
_symmetry.space_group_name_H-M   'P 1'
#
loop_
_entity.id
_entity.type
_entity.pdbx_description
1 polymer ?
#
loop_
_entity_poly.entity_id
_entity_poly.type
_entity_poly.pdbx_seq_one_letter_code
_entity_poly.pdbx_strand_id
1 'polypeptide(L)' 'MTNEAVLSMMDSFIQDLKGVGVTDVVISAGNDEGFFGVKYSGDYRGISYLAMSALMNIMFDSMQEIALEMKDDGREDNR' A
#
# COMPACT_ATOMS: atom_id res chain seq x y z
N MET A 1 10.81 -15.32 9.47
CA MET A 1 10.16 -14.29 10.29
C MET A 1 8.70 -14.67 10.50
N THR A 2 8.20 -14.54 11.71
CA THR A 2 6.81 -14.90 12.01
C THR A 2 5.87 -13.75 11.69
N ASN A 3 4.59 -14.09 11.54
CA ASN A 3 3.58 -13.04 11.32
C ASN A 3 3.53 -12.08 12.49
N GLU A 4 3.71 -12.59 13.70
CA GLU A 4 3.72 -11.75 14.89
C GLU A 4 4.88 -10.75 14.86
N ALA A 5 6.04 -11.20 14.38
CA ALA A 5 7.18 -10.31 14.27
C ALA A 5 6.91 -9.18 13.28
N VAL A 6 6.27 -9.50 12.16
CA VAL A 6 5.92 -8.49 11.17
C VAL A 6 4.96 -7.47 11.76
N LEU A 7 3.91 -7.96 12.44
CA LEU A 7 2.94 -7.05 13.05
C LEU A 7 3.59 -6.17 14.11
N SER A 8 4.51 -6.73 14.88
CA SER A 8 5.22 -5.97 15.90
C SER A 8 6.07 -4.86 15.28
N MET A 9 6.72 -5.17 14.15
CA MET A 9 7.50 -4.17 13.46
C MET A 9 6.62 -3.04 12.93
N MET A 10 5.43 -3.39 12.45
CA MET A 10 4.48 -2.39 11.98
C MET A 10 4.06 -1.47 13.13
N ASP A 11 3.78 -2.05 14.29
CA ASP A 11 3.42 -1.25 15.46
C ASP A 11 4.54 -0.29 15.86
N SER A 12 5.78 -0.78 15.86
CA SER A 12 6.92 0.04 16.21
C SER A 12 7.09 1.20 15.23
N PHE A 13 6.92 0.92 13.96
CA PHE A 13 7.05 1.95 12.94
C PHE A 13 5.98 3.03 13.12
N ILE A 14 4.76 2.61 13.45
CA ILE A 14 3.69 3.56 13.70
C ILE A 14 4.04 4.46 14.90
N GLN A 15 4.58 3.87 15.96
CA GLN A 15 4.96 4.67 17.12
C GLN A 15 6.06 5.67 16.78
N ASP A 16 7.02 5.25 15.97
CA ASP A 16 8.09 6.14 15.54
C ASP A 16 7.54 7.32 14.73
N LEU A 17 6.63 7.03 13.83
CA LEU A 17 6.02 8.09 13.02
C LEU A 17 5.23 9.05 13.88
N LYS A 18 4.49 8.54 14.85
CA LYS A 18 3.73 9.40 15.77
C LYS A 18 4.67 10.27 16.59
N GLY A 19 5.83 9.75 16.92
CA GLY A 19 6.82 10.50 17.68
C GLY A 19 7.36 11.71 16.94
N VAL A 20 7.29 11.70 15.63
CA VAL A 20 7.75 12.86 14.83
C VAL A 20 6.59 13.67 14.29
N GLY A 21 5.38 13.47 14.84
CA GLY A 21 4.26 14.34 14.53
C GLY A 21 3.26 13.84 13.51
N VAL A 22 3.42 12.61 13.04
CA VAL A 22 2.45 12.04 12.10
C VAL A 22 1.20 11.64 12.89
N THR A 23 0.03 12.06 12.43
CA THR A 23 -1.21 11.82 13.16
C THR A 23 -2.01 10.64 12.63
N ASP A 24 -1.94 10.39 11.31
CA ASP A 24 -2.71 9.30 10.70
C ASP A 24 -1.77 8.42 9.93
N VAL A 25 -1.83 7.12 10.19
CA VAL A 25 -0.94 6.14 9.57
C VAL A 25 -1.72 4.89 9.21
N VAL A 26 -1.48 4.37 8.02
CA VAL A 26 -2.00 3.05 7.62
C VAL A 26 -0.83 2.29 7.02
N ILE A 27 -0.61 1.08 7.51
CA ILE A 27 0.44 0.21 6.98
C ILE A 27 -0.18 -1.13 6.64
N SER A 28 0.13 -1.63 5.46
CA SER A 28 -0.36 -2.93 5.02
C SER A 28 0.81 -3.70 4.43
N ALA A 29 0.90 -4.98 4.76
CA ALA A 29 1.96 -5.83 4.25
C ALA A 29 1.44 -7.24 4.05
N GLY A 30 2.03 -7.95 3.11
CA GLY A 30 1.64 -9.31 2.84
C GLY A 30 2.78 -10.07 2.18
N ASN A 31 2.60 -11.39 2.04
CA ASN A 31 3.59 -12.20 1.35
C ASN A 31 2.89 -13.24 0.49
N ASP A 32 3.69 -14.05 -0.21
CA ASP A 32 3.16 -15.04 -1.15
C ASP A 32 2.53 -16.24 -0.47
N GLU A 33 2.73 -16.36 0.84
CA GLU A 33 2.28 -17.53 1.58
C GLU A 33 0.96 -17.32 2.30
N GLY A 34 0.29 -16.22 1.97
CA GLY A 34 -1.04 -15.98 2.51
C GLY A 34 -1.11 -15.05 3.72
N PHE A 35 0.01 -14.56 4.19
CA PHE A 35 -0.03 -13.59 5.30
C PHE A 35 -0.51 -12.24 4.77
N PHE A 36 -1.37 -11.61 5.55
CA PHE A 36 -1.82 -10.27 5.26
C PHE A 36 -2.04 -9.55 6.58
N GLY A 37 -1.42 -8.40 6.74
CA GLY A 37 -1.55 -7.62 7.96
C GLY A 37 -1.82 -6.16 7.66
N VAL A 38 -2.65 -5.56 8.50
CA VAL A 38 -2.96 -4.13 8.42
C VAL A 38 -2.89 -3.56 9.82
N LYS A 39 -2.20 -2.46 9.95
CA LYS A 39 -2.15 -1.70 11.21
C LYS A 39 -2.43 -0.25 10.90
N TYR A 40 -3.12 0.42 11.79
CA TYR A 40 -3.43 1.83 11.58
C TYR A 40 -3.55 2.55 12.91
N SER A 41 -3.40 3.86 12.85
CA SER A 41 -3.55 4.71 14.01
C SER A 41 -4.03 6.07 13.52
N GLY A 42 -5.01 6.64 14.22
CA GLY A 42 -5.51 7.96 13.88
C GLY A 42 -7.03 7.99 13.84
N ASP A 43 -7.54 9.06 13.28
CA ASP A 43 -8.97 9.27 13.14
C ASP A 43 -9.48 8.48 11.93
N TYR A 44 -10.63 7.88 12.05
CA TYR A 44 -11.18 7.06 10.96
C TYR A 44 -11.31 7.80 9.64
N ARG A 45 -11.64 9.08 9.70
CA ARG A 45 -11.75 9.88 8.48
C ARG A 45 -10.40 10.01 7.79
N GLY A 46 -9.37 10.33 8.56
CA GLY A 46 -8.02 10.46 8.02
C GLY A 46 -7.48 9.15 7.51
N ILE A 47 -7.71 8.08 8.28
CA ILE A 47 -7.25 6.74 7.91
C ILE A 47 -7.92 6.30 6.61
N SER A 48 -9.22 6.52 6.49
CA SER A 48 -9.96 6.13 5.28
C SER A 48 -9.45 6.89 4.06
N TYR A 49 -9.17 8.17 4.24
CA TYR A 49 -8.64 8.99 3.16
C TYR A 49 -7.28 8.46 2.70
N LEU A 50 -6.41 8.12 3.66
CA LEU A 50 -5.10 7.60 3.33
C LEU A 50 -5.19 6.27 2.60
N ALA A 51 -6.06 5.39 3.08
CA ALA A 51 -6.22 4.08 2.46
C ALA A 51 -6.73 4.21 1.02
N MET A 52 -7.71 5.08 0.81
CA MET A 52 -8.22 5.32 -0.53
C MET A 52 -7.17 5.94 -1.43
N SER A 53 -6.42 6.91 -0.91
CA SER A 53 -5.39 7.57 -1.70
C SER A 53 -4.30 6.58 -2.11
N ALA A 54 -3.88 5.71 -1.19
CA ALA A 54 -2.88 4.71 -1.50
C ALA A 54 -3.40 3.75 -2.56
N LEU A 55 -4.64 3.29 -2.41
CA LEU A 55 -5.23 2.38 -3.38
C LEU A 55 -5.30 3.03 -4.76
N MET A 56 -5.74 4.27 -4.83
CA MET A 56 -5.85 4.96 -6.10
C MET A 56 -4.49 5.16 -6.77
N ASN A 57 -3.48 5.48 -5.99
CA ASN A 57 -2.13 5.63 -6.52
C ASN A 57 -1.61 4.32 -7.10
N ILE A 58 -1.83 3.23 -6.38
CA ILE A 58 -1.39 1.91 -6.85
C ILE A 58 -2.12 1.53 -8.11
N MET A 59 -3.44 1.75 -8.14
CA MET A 59 -4.23 1.42 -9.31
C MET A 59 -3.80 2.24 -10.52
N PHE A 60 -3.54 3.51 -10.31
CA PHE A 60 -3.09 4.40 -11.38
C PHE A 60 -1.77 3.90 -11.96
N ASP A 61 -0.80 3.60 -11.09
CA ASP A 61 0.49 3.11 -11.53
C ASP A 61 0.35 1.79 -12.28
N SER A 62 -0.51 0.89 -11.78
CA SER A 62 -0.75 -0.39 -12.44
C SER A 62 -1.35 -0.19 -13.82
N MET A 63 -2.29 0.72 -13.94
CA MET A 63 -2.91 1.00 -15.22
C MET A 63 -1.91 1.56 -16.22
N GLN A 64 -1.01 2.41 -15.77
CA GLN A 64 0.02 2.95 -16.64
C GLN A 64 0.95 1.86 -17.12
N GLU A 65 1.31 0.94 -16.24
CA GLU A 65 2.19 -0.14 -16.61
C GLU A 65 1.53 -1.07 -17.62
N ILE A 66 0.27 -1.39 -17.40
CA ILE A 66 -0.48 -2.21 -18.34
C ILE A 66 -0.60 -1.51 -19.68
N ALA A 67 -0.85 -0.23 -19.68
CA ALA A 67 -0.97 0.54 -20.90
C ALA A 67 0.34 0.53 -21.69
N LEU A 68 1.47 0.63 -21.00
CA LEU A 68 2.76 0.58 -21.65
C LEU A 68 3.02 -0.78 -22.27
N GLU A 69 2.66 -1.84 -21.56
CA GLU A 69 2.82 -3.19 -22.10
C GLU A 69 1.95 -3.41 -23.33
N MET A 70 0.73 -2.94 -23.28
CA MET A 70 -0.17 -3.06 -24.40
C MET A 70 0.35 -2.29 -25.61
N LYS A 71 0.94 -1.15 -25.33
CA LYS A 71 1.49 -0.33 -26.40
C LYS A 71 2.65 -1.02 -27.09
N ASP A 72 3.50 -1.69 -26.33
CA ASP A 72 4.61 -2.41 -26.89
C ASP A 72 4.18 -3.60 -27.70
N ASP A 73 3.15 -4.29 -27.27
CA ASP A 73 2.67 -5.42 -27.97
C ASP A 73 1.93 -5.05 -29.18
N GLY A 74 1.26 -4.08 -29.05
CA GLY A 74 0.39 -3.82 -29.99
C GLY A 74 0.65 -3.11 -31.02
N ARG A 75 1.03 -2.73 -30.98
CA ARG A 75 0.80 -2.09 -31.74
C ARG A 75 0.96 -2.34 -32.76
N GLU A 76 1.41 -2.87 -32.64
CA GLU A 76 1.65 -3.14 -33.50
C GLU A 76 0.88 -3.52 -34.30
N ASP A 77 0.40 -4.02 -34.28
CA ASP A 77 -0.34 -4.46 -35.06
C ASP A 77 -1.24 -3.96 -35.55
N ASN A 78 -1.64 -3.65 -35.43
CA ASN A 78 -2.66 -3.30 -35.92
C ASN A 78 -2.81 -2.49 -36.67
N ARG A 79 -2.28 -2.29 -36.82
CA ARG A 79 -2.62 -1.59 -37.47
C ARG A 79 -2.52 -1.45 -38.26
#